data_6672fca7e5ae15f8148a2dedf116f22f
#
_entry.id   6672fca7e5ae15f8148a2dedf116f22f
#
_cell.length_a   1.000
_cell.length_b   1.000
_cell.length_c   1.000
_cell.angle_alpha   90.00
_cell.angle_beta   90.00
_cell.angle_gamma   90.00
#
_symmetry.space_group_name_H-M   'P 1'
#
loop_
_entity.id
_entity.type
_entity.pdbx_description
1 polymer ?
#
loop_
_entity_poly.entity_id
_entity_poly.type
_entity_poly.pdbx_seq_one_letter_code
_entity_poly.pdbx_strand_id
1 'polypeptide(L)'
;MSGQAATSTTTAAVTRGRVRVALVMPVRNEEAAVDETLAAVFQSTRLPDEIIVADALSTDATLVRLQAWQNRGVPLKVVSNASLFCGGGRNVAARHTDCDVIVIVDFGNPVFPGYIEEMVRPFEEQDGIDVTMGILVPLMRTPFEHCMGTIYYDENILLRQYTLAQKQALLPAVLLPGGGCIGMTRRFLDAMGGYPEWLARSQDRLFSRKAHCLGVRIAVAWDAYCYNHVRSNAYQVWRMAYGWARCNGQSRYVRKHLLKVVPFYGVVAALLACSVVHPLAALAAAGLFMAYVAKAGYRRLIRVDGALLQTSYLWHVPALIAAGDLGTIAGHAVGWFEWFTRPALRRAYYDYVKGCPPAMLHVVER
;
A
#
# COMPACT_ATOMS: atom_id res chain seq x y z
N MET A 1 -4.53 40.61 -48.11
CA MET A 1 -5.74 39.85 -47.74
C MET A 1 -5.54 38.41 -48.08
N SER A 2 -5.19 37.57 -47.14
CA SER A 2 -5.21 36.13 -47.28
C SER A 2 -5.34 35.56 -45.86
N GLY A 3 -6.59 35.22 -45.50
CA GLY A 3 -6.92 34.58 -44.25
C GLY A 3 -6.50 33.11 -44.27
N GLN A 4 -5.62 32.71 -43.35
CA GLN A 4 -5.39 31.30 -43.04
C GLN A 4 -6.44 30.83 -42.04
N ALA A 5 -7.32 29.93 -42.48
CA ALA A 5 -8.23 29.20 -41.62
C ALA A 5 -7.44 28.18 -40.79
N ALA A 6 -7.49 28.32 -39.48
CA ALA A 6 -6.99 27.33 -38.56
C ALA A 6 -7.95 26.12 -38.55
N THR A 7 -7.50 25.02 -39.15
CA THR A 7 -8.17 23.71 -39.02
C THR A 7 -7.97 23.16 -37.64
N SER A 8 -8.98 23.21 -36.81
CA SER A 8 -9.04 22.50 -35.53
C SER A 8 -9.19 21.01 -35.83
N THR A 9 -8.10 20.26 -35.68
CA THR A 9 -8.14 18.80 -35.71
C THR A 9 -8.73 18.32 -34.38
N THR A 10 -10.03 18.11 -34.33
CA THR A 10 -10.68 17.37 -33.25
C THR A 10 -10.24 15.91 -33.37
N THR A 11 -9.31 15.51 -32.56
CA THR A 11 -8.92 14.10 -32.42
C THR A 11 -10.14 13.35 -31.88
N ALA A 12 -10.82 12.59 -32.74
CA ALA A 12 -11.90 11.71 -32.34
C ALA A 12 -11.35 10.72 -31.29
N ALA A 13 -11.88 10.75 -30.09
CA ALA A 13 -11.60 9.74 -29.10
C ALA A 13 -12.03 8.39 -29.66
N VAL A 14 -11.07 7.49 -29.87
CA VAL A 14 -11.36 6.11 -30.27
C VAL A 14 -11.98 5.47 -29.02
N THR A 15 -13.30 5.37 -29.02
CA THR A 15 -14.03 4.59 -27.99
C THR A 15 -13.63 3.13 -28.16
N ARG A 16 -12.67 2.69 -27.35
CA ARG A 16 -12.40 1.25 -27.17
C ARG A 16 -13.63 0.59 -26.55
N GLY A 17 -13.91 -0.63 -26.96
CA GLY A 17 -14.96 -1.42 -26.33
C GLY A 17 -14.70 -1.57 -24.82
N ARG A 18 -15.76 -1.73 -24.04
CA ARG A 18 -15.73 -1.98 -22.60
C ARG A 18 -14.79 -3.14 -22.29
N VAL A 19 -13.73 -2.91 -21.48
CA VAL A 19 -12.81 -3.97 -21.05
C VAL A 19 -13.49 -4.84 -19.99
N ARG A 20 -13.19 -6.16 -20.00
CA ARG A 20 -13.62 -7.09 -18.96
C ARG A 20 -12.73 -6.92 -17.74
N VAL A 21 -13.34 -6.88 -16.56
CA VAL A 21 -12.68 -6.56 -15.29
C VAL A 21 -12.88 -7.65 -14.26
N ALA A 22 -11.80 -8.17 -13.70
CA ALA A 22 -11.84 -9.00 -12.51
C ALA A 22 -11.43 -8.18 -11.28
N LEU A 23 -12.24 -8.28 -10.22
CA LEU A 23 -11.86 -7.82 -8.88
C LEU A 23 -11.20 -8.98 -8.14
N VAL A 24 -9.96 -8.79 -7.71
CA VAL A 24 -9.15 -9.80 -7.01
C VAL A 24 -8.93 -9.38 -5.57
N MET A 25 -9.29 -10.23 -4.62
CA MET A 25 -9.19 -9.95 -3.19
C MET A 25 -8.56 -11.14 -2.44
N PRO A 26 -7.31 -11.03 -1.97
CA PRO A 26 -6.76 -11.99 -1.01
C PRO A 26 -7.41 -11.81 0.36
N VAL A 27 -7.76 -12.90 1.03
CA VAL A 27 -8.40 -12.87 2.36
C VAL A 27 -7.78 -13.89 3.31
N ARG A 28 -7.77 -13.57 4.60
CA ARG A 28 -7.48 -14.51 5.68
C ARG A 28 -8.02 -14.01 7.01
N ASN A 29 -8.94 -14.78 7.63
CA ASN A 29 -9.52 -14.48 8.94
C ASN A 29 -10.13 -13.08 9.02
N GLU A 30 -11.09 -12.80 8.14
CA GLU A 30 -11.80 -11.52 8.00
C GLU A 30 -13.34 -11.72 8.13
N GLU A 31 -13.79 -12.66 8.97
CA GLU A 31 -15.21 -13.00 9.10
C GLU A 31 -16.09 -11.78 9.38
N ALA A 32 -15.59 -10.82 10.18
CA ALA A 32 -16.36 -9.62 10.52
C ALA A 32 -16.51 -8.64 9.34
N ALA A 33 -15.63 -8.71 8.34
CA ALA A 33 -15.59 -7.77 7.22
C ALA A 33 -16.25 -8.31 5.94
N VAL A 34 -16.61 -9.60 5.89
CA VAL A 34 -17.11 -10.25 4.66
C VAL A 34 -18.33 -9.52 4.10
N ASP A 35 -19.35 -9.31 4.93
CA ASP A 35 -20.62 -8.75 4.45
C ASP A 35 -20.48 -7.27 4.06
N GLU A 36 -19.74 -6.47 4.84
CA GLU A 36 -19.49 -5.07 4.55
C GLU A 36 -18.68 -4.91 3.24
N THR A 37 -17.62 -5.70 3.07
CA THR A 37 -16.76 -5.63 1.90
C THR A 37 -17.51 -5.99 0.62
N LEU A 38 -18.22 -7.11 0.61
CA LEU A 38 -18.95 -7.56 -0.57
C LEU A 38 -20.15 -6.66 -0.86
N ALA A 39 -20.89 -6.20 0.17
CA ALA A 39 -21.97 -5.24 -0.04
C ALA A 39 -21.47 -3.94 -0.70
N ALA A 40 -20.32 -3.41 -0.28
CA ALA A 40 -19.71 -2.24 -0.90
C ALA A 40 -19.36 -2.47 -2.39
N VAL A 41 -18.85 -3.66 -2.73
CA VAL A 41 -18.56 -4.02 -4.13
C VAL A 41 -19.85 -4.09 -4.96
N PHE A 42 -20.92 -4.71 -4.44
CA PHE A 42 -22.19 -4.83 -5.16
C PHE A 42 -22.99 -3.51 -5.24
N GLN A 43 -22.62 -2.50 -4.45
CA GLN A 43 -23.14 -1.13 -4.56
C GLN A 43 -22.36 -0.25 -5.53
N SER A 44 -21.33 -0.79 -6.22
CA SER A 44 -20.52 -0.02 -7.17
C SER A 44 -21.34 0.39 -8.40
N THR A 45 -21.06 1.59 -8.93
CA THR A 45 -21.66 2.11 -10.18
C THR A 45 -21.32 1.25 -11.39
N ARG A 46 -20.14 0.60 -11.36
CA ARG A 46 -19.73 -0.42 -12.30
C ARG A 46 -19.40 -1.69 -11.54
N LEU A 47 -20.16 -2.75 -11.79
CA LEU A 47 -19.83 -4.06 -11.26
C LEU A 47 -18.66 -4.68 -12.02
N PRO A 48 -17.72 -5.38 -11.34
CA PRO A 48 -16.73 -6.20 -12.03
C PRO A 48 -17.42 -7.37 -12.74
N ASP A 49 -16.86 -7.82 -13.85
CA ASP A 49 -17.38 -8.98 -14.58
C ASP A 49 -17.15 -10.28 -13.80
N GLU A 50 -16.09 -10.33 -13.00
CA GLU A 50 -15.75 -11.46 -12.11
C GLU A 50 -15.20 -10.94 -10.78
N ILE A 51 -15.53 -11.60 -9.68
CA ILE A 51 -14.95 -11.37 -8.35
C ILE A 51 -14.24 -12.65 -7.92
N ILE A 52 -12.94 -12.59 -7.71
CA ILE A 52 -12.14 -13.74 -7.29
C ILE A 52 -11.57 -13.48 -5.90
N VAL A 53 -12.03 -14.22 -4.92
CA VAL A 53 -11.54 -14.15 -3.54
C VAL A 53 -10.62 -15.33 -3.28
N ALA A 54 -9.35 -15.05 -2.95
CA ALA A 54 -8.35 -16.08 -2.64
C ALA A 54 -8.21 -16.23 -1.12
N ASP A 55 -8.85 -17.25 -0.57
CA ASP A 55 -8.80 -17.57 0.85
C ASP A 55 -7.50 -18.27 1.25
N ALA A 56 -6.75 -17.65 2.16
CA ALA A 56 -5.48 -18.17 2.66
C ALA A 56 -5.67 -19.10 3.86
N LEU A 57 -6.51 -20.12 3.68
CA LEU A 57 -6.85 -21.13 4.70
C LEU A 57 -7.34 -20.47 5.99
N SER A 58 -8.39 -19.68 5.90
CA SER A 58 -9.04 -19.05 7.05
C SER A 58 -9.52 -20.10 8.05
N THR A 59 -9.40 -19.81 9.33
CA THR A 59 -9.75 -20.70 10.46
C THR A 59 -10.97 -20.20 11.24
N ASP A 60 -11.49 -19.05 10.88
CA ASP A 60 -12.73 -18.44 11.38
C ASP A 60 -13.89 -18.67 10.40
N ALA A 61 -15.01 -17.96 10.56
CA ALA A 61 -16.16 -18.10 9.69
C ALA A 61 -16.04 -17.42 8.30
N THR A 62 -14.86 -16.90 7.92
CA THR A 62 -14.64 -16.20 6.64
C THR A 62 -15.13 -17.03 5.46
N LEU A 63 -14.64 -18.28 5.33
CA LEU A 63 -14.97 -19.15 4.20
C LEU A 63 -16.46 -19.46 4.11
N VAL A 64 -17.10 -19.75 5.24
CA VAL A 64 -18.53 -20.04 5.34
C VAL A 64 -19.38 -18.84 4.85
N ARG A 65 -19.00 -17.63 5.27
CA ARG A 65 -19.69 -16.40 4.83
C ARG A 65 -19.48 -16.12 3.35
N LEU A 66 -18.27 -16.32 2.82
CA LEU A 66 -17.99 -16.18 1.39
C LEU A 66 -18.80 -17.17 0.55
N GLN A 67 -18.92 -18.42 0.97
CA GLN A 67 -19.77 -19.43 0.32
C GLN A 67 -21.25 -19.03 0.35
N ALA A 68 -21.74 -18.44 1.45
CA ALA A 68 -23.10 -17.94 1.52
C ALA A 68 -23.38 -16.83 0.49
N TRP A 69 -22.39 -15.96 0.21
CA TRP A 69 -22.49 -14.98 -0.86
C TRP A 69 -22.48 -15.63 -2.26
N GLN A 70 -21.60 -16.60 -2.49
CA GLN A 70 -21.52 -17.36 -3.74
C GLN A 70 -22.84 -18.03 -4.11
N ASN A 71 -23.53 -18.59 -3.10
CA ASN A 71 -24.82 -19.26 -3.28
C ASN A 71 -25.98 -18.30 -3.64
N ARG A 72 -25.77 -16.97 -3.61
CA ARG A 72 -26.75 -15.98 -4.09
C ARG A 72 -26.74 -15.81 -5.62
N GLY A 73 -25.89 -16.53 -6.34
CA GLY A 73 -25.78 -16.44 -7.81
C GLY A 73 -25.04 -15.21 -8.30
N VAL A 74 -24.22 -14.56 -7.45
CA VAL A 74 -23.40 -13.42 -7.82
C VAL A 74 -22.10 -13.89 -8.51
N PRO A 75 -21.41 -13.05 -9.32
CA PRO A 75 -20.20 -13.42 -10.05
C PRO A 75 -18.97 -13.53 -9.12
N LEU A 76 -19.12 -14.23 -8.01
CA LEU A 76 -18.11 -14.44 -6.98
C LEU A 76 -17.57 -15.87 -7.06
N LYS A 77 -16.26 -16.00 -7.14
CA LYS A 77 -15.52 -17.26 -7.08
C LYS A 77 -14.56 -17.26 -5.92
N VAL A 78 -14.65 -18.26 -5.05
CA VAL A 78 -13.72 -18.45 -3.93
C VAL A 78 -12.72 -19.53 -4.29
N VAL A 79 -11.42 -19.21 -4.13
CA VAL A 79 -10.30 -20.11 -4.46
C VAL A 79 -9.35 -20.24 -3.26
N SER A 80 -8.69 -21.39 -3.13
CA SER A 80 -7.76 -21.62 -2.03
C SER A 80 -6.37 -21.05 -2.34
N ASN A 81 -5.78 -20.35 -1.37
CA ASN A 81 -4.41 -19.84 -1.40
C ASN A 81 -3.52 -20.59 -0.40
N ALA A 82 -2.86 -21.65 -0.83
CA ALA A 82 -1.96 -22.43 0.01
C ALA A 82 -0.65 -21.72 0.40
N SER A 83 -0.28 -20.62 -0.27
CA SER A 83 0.92 -19.86 0.06
C SER A 83 0.77 -19.04 1.37
N LEU A 84 -0.43 -18.85 1.86
CA LEU A 84 -0.80 -18.10 3.05
C LEU A 84 -0.46 -16.59 3.00
N PHE A 85 0.17 -16.11 1.94
CA PHE A 85 0.58 -14.72 1.79
C PHE A 85 -0.25 -13.99 0.73
N CYS A 86 -0.39 -12.69 0.91
CA CYS A 86 -1.15 -11.81 0.01
C CYS A 86 -0.68 -11.89 -1.45
N GLY A 87 0.64 -11.91 -1.68
CA GLY A 87 1.21 -12.03 -3.04
C GLY A 87 0.76 -13.30 -3.76
N GLY A 88 0.83 -14.44 -3.06
CA GLY A 88 0.34 -15.71 -3.60
C GLY A 88 -1.17 -15.71 -3.82
N GLY A 89 -1.94 -15.11 -2.90
CA GLY A 89 -3.40 -14.94 -3.08
C GLY A 89 -3.75 -14.15 -4.33
N ARG A 90 -3.05 -13.03 -4.58
CA ARG A 90 -3.22 -12.24 -5.80
C ARG A 90 -2.91 -13.04 -7.07
N ASN A 91 -1.81 -13.79 -7.06
CA ASN A 91 -1.43 -14.63 -8.20
C ASN A 91 -2.42 -15.77 -8.42
N VAL A 92 -2.84 -16.45 -7.35
CA VAL A 92 -3.84 -17.53 -7.46
C VAL A 92 -5.15 -16.99 -8.02
N ALA A 93 -5.68 -15.91 -7.46
CA ALA A 93 -6.92 -15.31 -7.94
C ALA A 93 -6.81 -14.86 -9.41
N ALA A 94 -5.70 -14.23 -9.79
CA ALA A 94 -5.46 -13.78 -11.16
C ALA A 94 -5.43 -14.95 -12.17
N ARG A 95 -4.96 -16.13 -11.78
CA ARG A 95 -4.99 -17.32 -12.65
C ARG A 95 -6.38 -17.91 -12.87
N HIS A 96 -7.37 -17.49 -12.08
CA HIS A 96 -8.75 -18.00 -12.17
C HIS A 96 -9.71 -17.06 -12.93
N THR A 97 -9.19 -16.11 -13.69
CA THR A 97 -9.95 -15.20 -14.54
C THR A 97 -9.23 -14.96 -15.86
N ASP A 98 -9.98 -14.71 -16.93
CA ASP A 98 -9.47 -14.33 -18.26
C ASP A 98 -9.79 -12.85 -18.58
N CYS A 99 -10.16 -12.05 -17.59
CA CYS A 99 -10.44 -10.64 -17.78
C CYS A 99 -9.21 -9.85 -18.23
N ASP A 100 -9.44 -8.80 -19.03
CA ASP A 100 -8.39 -7.95 -19.60
C ASP A 100 -7.67 -7.12 -18.54
N VAL A 101 -8.42 -6.67 -17.52
CA VAL A 101 -7.97 -5.83 -16.41
C VAL A 101 -8.25 -6.54 -15.10
N ILE A 102 -7.26 -6.51 -14.22
CA ILE A 102 -7.32 -7.05 -12.87
C ILE A 102 -7.23 -5.88 -11.90
N VAL A 103 -8.29 -5.65 -11.14
CA VAL A 103 -8.30 -4.68 -10.04
C VAL A 103 -8.10 -5.44 -8.73
N ILE A 104 -7.15 -5.00 -7.91
CA ILE A 104 -6.79 -5.64 -6.65
C ILE A 104 -7.20 -4.72 -5.51
N VAL A 105 -7.95 -5.28 -4.56
CA VAL A 105 -8.30 -4.66 -3.29
C VAL A 105 -7.99 -5.64 -2.17
N ASP A 106 -7.33 -5.18 -1.11
CA ASP A 106 -7.15 -6.02 0.08
C ASP A 106 -8.51 -6.18 0.78
N PHE A 107 -8.88 -7.42 1.08
CA PHE A 107 -10.15 -7.74 1.72
C PHE A 107 -10.28 -7.01 3.07
N GLY A 108 -11.49 -6.60 3.44
CA GLY A 108 -11.73 -5.76 4.60
C GLY A 108 -11.55 -4.26 4.37
N ASN A 109 -11.18 -3.85 3.16
CA ASN A 109 -11.10 -2.45 2.77
C ASN A 109 -12.30 -2.06 1.91
N PRO A 110 -13.35 -1.41 2.46
CA PRO A 110 -14.51 -1.00 1.68
C PRO A 110 -14.11 -0.03 0.56
N VAL A 111 -14.72 -0.20 -0.60
CA VAL A 111 -14.49 0.68 -1.75
C VAL A 111 -15.59 1.73 -1.87
N PHE A 112 -15.24 2.90 -2.41
CA PHE A 112 -16.21 3.91 -2.80
C PHE A 112 -17.06 3.41 -3.99
N PRO A 113 -18.33 3.78 -4.13
CA PRO A 113 -19.19 3.27 -5.20
C PRO A 113 -18.65 3.42 -6.63
N GLY A 114 -17.96 4.53 -6.94
CA GLY A 114 -17.30 4.76 -8.23
C GLY A 114 -15.93 4.08 -8.40
N TYR A 115 -15.46 3.33 -7.41
CA TYR A 115 -14.07 2.84 -7.37
C TYR A 115 -13.68 2.01 -8.60
N ILE A 116 -14.47 0.99 -8.95
CA ILE A 116 -14.18 0.10 -10.08
C ILE A 116 -14.18 0.89 -11.40
N GLU A 117 -15.17 1.76 -11.59
CA GLU A 117 -15.27 2.61 -12.77
C GLU A 117 -14.05 3.50 -12.95
N GLU A 118 -13.67 4.23 -11.89
CA GLU A 118 -12.52 5.13 -11.91
C GLU A 118 -11.19 4.39 -12.11
N MET A 119 -11.03 3.21 -11.50
CA MET A 119 -9.83 2.38 -11.69
C MET A 119 -9.69 1.87 -13.12
N VAL A 120 -10.78 1.65 -13.82
CA VAL A 120 -10.78 1.06 -15.17
C VAL A 120 -10.74 2.13 -16.26
N ARG A 121 -11.30 3.31 -16.02
CA ARG A 121 -11.38 4.41 -17.01
C ARG A 121 -10.06 4.68 -17.75
N PRO A 122 -8.88 4.76 -17.11
CA PRO A 122 -7.64 5.01 -17.85
C PRO A 122 -7.29 3.93 -18.89
N PHE A 123 -7.66 2.67 -18.65
CA PHE A 123 -7.43 1.60 -19.63
C PHE A 123 -8.33 1.69 -20.85
N GLU A 124 -9.50 2.31 -20.71
CA GLU A 124 -10.47 2.51 -21.80
C GLU A 124 -10.20 3.80 -22.58
N GLU A 125 -9.69 4.83 -21.91
CA GLU A 125 -9.50 6.17 -22.50
C GLU A 125 -8.08 6.44 -23.01
N GLN A 126 -7.07 5.75 -22.48
CA GLN A 126 -5.66 6.03 -22.76
C GLN A 126 -4.94 4.81 -23.33
N ASP A 127 -4.12 5.05 -24.37
CA ASP A 127 -3.32 3.98 -24.96
C ASP A 127 -2.15 3.59 -24.07
N GLY A 128 -2.03 2.27 -23.88
CA GLY A 128 -0.83 1.65 -23.35
C GLY A 128 -0.62 1.84 -21.87
N ILE A 129 -1.62 2.19 -21.09
CA ILE A 129 -1.55 2.13 -19.64
C ILE A 129 -1.41 0.66 -19.23
N ASP A 130 -0.41 0.38 -18.40
CA ASP A 130 -0.17 -0.94 -17.84
C ASP A 130 -0.80 -1.09 -16.46
N VAL A 131 -0.79 0.01 -15.67
CA VAL A 131 -1.20 0.03 -14.26
C VAL A 131 -2.00 1.29 -13.94
N THR A 132 -3.07 1.14 -13.16
CA THR A 132 -3.76 2.25 -12.51
C THR A 132 -3.59 2.18 -11.00
N MET A 133 -3.54 3.35 -10.35
CA MET A 133 -3.47 3.47 -8.90
C MET A 133 -4.63 4.29 -8.39
N GLY A 134 -5.35 3.76 -7.40
CA GLY A 134 -6.34 4.52 -6.64
C GLY A 134 -5.73 5.15 -5.37
N ILE A 135 -6.58 5.80 -4.60
CA ILE A 135 -6.22 6.51 -3.38
C ILE A 135 -6.70 5.72 -2.16
N LEU A 136 -5.74 5.35 -1.31
CA LEU A 136 -6.04 4.67 -0.06
C LEU A 136 -6.35 5.71 1.03
N VAL A 137 -7.55 5.69 1.58
CA VAL A 137 -8.03 6.65 2.58
C VAL A 137 -8.11 5.97 3.95
N PRO A 138 -7.45 6.49 4.99
CA PRO A 138 -7.52 5.90 6.31
C PRO A 138 -8.91 6.09 6.94
N LEU A 139 -9.50 5.01 7.48
CA LEU A 139 -10.65 5.06 8.37
C LEU A 139 -10.15 5.23 9.82
N MET A 140 -10.57 6.33 10.45
CA MET A 140 -10.10 6.76 11.76
C MET A 140 -11.29 6.90 12.70
N ARG A 141 -11.43 5.97 13.66
CA ARG A 141 -12.57 5.89 14.59
C ARG A 141 -12.21 6.34 16.01
N THR A 142 -10.91 6.29 16.37
CA THR A 142 -10.40 6.62 17.68
C THR A 142 -9.31 7.69 17.60
N PRO A 143 -8.99 8.40 18.71
CA PRO A 143 -7.88 9.36 18.73
C PRO A 143 -6.53 8.79 18.33
N PHE A 144 -6.23 7.52 18.69
CA PHE A 144 -5.01 6.85 18.27
C PHE A 144 -5.01 6.58 16.77
N GLU A 145 -6.13 6.08 16.23
CA GLU A 145 -6.29 5.85 14.80
C GLU A 145 -6.19 7.15 14.00
N HIS A 146 -6.69 8.26 14.55
CA HIS A 146 -6.54 9.58 13.94
C HIS A 146 -5.06 9.99 13.85
N CYS A 147 -4.30 9.85 14.93
CA CYS A 147 -2.85 10.07 14.90
C CYS A 147 -2.15 9.15 13.89
N MET A 148 -2.52 7.87 13.87
CA MET A 148 -1.94 6.87 12.97
C MET A 148 -2.27 7.19 11.50
N GLY A 149 -3.54 7.45 11.20
CA GLY A 149 -4.01 7.80 9.86
C GLY A 149 -3.33 9.07 9.34
N THR A 150 -3.31 10.13 10.14
CA THR A 150 -2.70 11.40 9.76
C THR A 150 -1.18 11.30 9.58
N ILE A 151 -0.47 10.54 10.43
CA ILE A 151 1.00 10.46 10.35
C ILE A 151 1.47 9.56 9.20
N TYR A 152 0.74 8.48 8.90
CA TYR A 152 1.14 7.53 7.86
C TYR A 152 0.50 7.78 6.49
N TYR A 153 -0.61 8.56 6.44
CA TYR A 153 -1.40 8.80 5.23
C TYR A 153 -1.70 10.29 5.00
N ASP A 154 -0.87 11.19 5.57
CA ASP A 154 -1.06 12.64 5.44
C ASP A 154 -1.22 13.09 3.98
N GLU A 155 -0.36 12.62 3.07
CA GLU A 155 -0.47 12.93 1.65
C GLU A 155 -1.82 12.45 1.06
N ASN A 156 -2.24 11.22 1.35
CA ASN A 156 -3.50 10.66 0.84
C ASN A 156 -4.73 11.43 1.33
N ILE A 157 -4.68 11.91 2.58
CA ILE A 157 -5.75 12.75 3.14
C ILE A 157 -5.80 14.10 2.42
N LEU A 158 -4.65 14.74 2.22
CA LEU A 158 -4.54 16.03 1.55
C LEU A 158 -4.87 15.97 0.06
N LEU A 159 -4.56 14.85 -0.61
CA LEU A 159 -4.90 14.64 -2.03
C LEU A 159 -6.39 14.84 -2.34
N ARG A 160 -7.28 14.54 -1.38
CA ARG A 160 -8.72 14.78 -1.54
C ARG A 160 -9.09 16.27 -1.60
N GLN A 161 -8.25 17.14 -1.05
CA GLN A 161 -8.45 18.60 -0.99
C GLN A 161 -7.75 19.33 -2.14
N TYR A 162 -6.86 18.66 -2.88
CA TYR A 162 -6.06 19.27 -3.93
C TYR A 162 -6.82 19.39 -5.24
N THR A 163 -6.56 20.46 -5.97
CA THR A 163 -6.98 20.61 -7.36
C THR A 163 -6.27 19.60 -8.26
N LEU A 164 -6.83 19.33 -9.44
CA LEU A 164 -6.20 18.40 -10.40
C LEU A 164 -4.76 18.81 -10.75
N ALA A 165 -4.49 20.10 -10.93
CA ALA A 165 -3.15 20.62 -11.21
C ALA A 165 -2.16 20.33 -10.06
N GLN A 166 -2.60 20.50 -8.79
CA GLN A 166 -1.80 20.14 -7.62
C GLN A 166 -1.55 18.64 -7.52
N LYS A 167 -2.57 17.82 -7.80
CA LYS A 167 -2.46 16.35 -7.86
C LYS A 167 -1.44 15.93 -8.93
N GLN A 168 -1.52 16.48 -10.12
CA GLN A 168 -0.60 16.20 -11.23
C GLN A 168 0.85 16.59 -10.92
N ALA A 169 1.07 17.68 -10.20
CA ALA A 169 2.40 18.10 -9.77
C ALA A 169 3.06 17.10 -8.79
N LEU A 170 2.28 16.26 -8.12
CA LEU A 170 2.76 15.23 -7.19
C LEU A 170 3.05 13.88 -7.87
N LEU A 171 2.65 13.71 -9.13
CA LEU A 171 2.82 12.44 -9.86
C LEU A 171 4.21 11.80 -9.73
N PRO A 172 5.33 12.52 -9.85
CA PRO A 172 6.65 11.92 -9.71
C PRO A 172 6.95 11.31 -8.34
N ALA A 173 6.23 11.75 -7.29
CA ALA A 173 6.43 11.29 -5.90
C ALA A 173 5.50 10.11 -5.52
N VAL A 174 4.38 9.95 -6.24
CA VAL A 174 3.30 8.98 -5.91
C VAL A 174 3.46 7.63 -6.63
N LEU A 175 4.44 7.50 -7.51
CA LEU A 175 4.53 6.45 -8.53
C LEU A 175 4.99 5.06 -8.05
N LEU A 176 4.77 4.67 -6.81
CA LEU A 176 4.96 3.28 -6.40
C LEU A 176 3.58 2.62 -6.23
N PRO A 177 3.15 1.71 -7.13
CA PRO A 177 1.88 1.03 -6.98
C PRO A 177 1.85 0.25 -5.66
N GLY A 178 0.99 0.68 -4.73
CA GLY A 178 0.71 -0.05 -3.49
C GLY A 178 -0.14 -1.29 -3.75
N GLY A 179 -0.01 -2.29 -2.89
CA GLY A 179 -0.63 -3.60 -3.14
C GLY A 179 -2.15 -3.67 -2.97
N GLY A 180 -2.79 -2.73 -2.29
CA GLY A 180 -4.19 -2.83 -1.90
C GLY A 180 -5.16 -1.90 -2.64
N CYS A 181 -4.69 -1.14 -3.63
CA CYS A 181 -5.52 -0.19 -4.39
C CYS A 181 -4.90 0.02 -5.78
N ILE A 182 -4.90 -1.04 -6.60
CA ILE A 182 -4.18 -1.08 -7.87
C ILE A 182 -5.00 -1.83 -8.93
N GLY A 183 -5.00 -1.32 -10.15
CA GLY A 183 -5.47 -2.02 -11.34
C GLY A 183 -4.32 -2.29 -12.29
N MET A 184 -4.37 -3.36 -13.05
CA MET A 184 -3.36 -3.66 -14.05
C MET A 184 -3.91 -4.49 -15.20
N THR A 185 -3.29 -4.37 -16.36
CA THR A 185 -3.63 -5.26 -17.48
C THR A 185 -3.13 -6.69 -17.20
N ARG A 186 -3.87 -7.67 -17.67
CA ARG A 186 -3.46 -9.08 -17.68
C ARG A 186 -2.06 -9.24 -18.26
N ARG A 187 -1.86 -8.69 -19.46
CA ARG A 187 -0.58 -8.73 -20.17
C ARG A 187 0.59 -8.24 -19.31
N PHE A 188 0.38 -7.14 -18.55
CA PHE A 188 1.43 -6.61 -17.67
C PHE A 188 1.71 -7.55 -16.50
N LEU A 189 0.68 -8.07 -15.83
CA LEU A 189 0.85 -9.02 -14.72
C LEU A 189 1.60 -10.29 -15.16
N ASP A 190 1.29 -10.81 -16.35
CA ASP A 190 1.95 -11.99 -16.94
C ASP A 190 3.42 -11.69 -17.26
N ALA A 191 3.71 -10.53 -17.86
CA ALA A 191 5.08 -10.08 -18.13
C ALA A 191 5.91 -9.88 -16.85
N MET A 192 5.25 -9.48 -15.74
CA MET A 192 5.86 -9.38 -14.41
C MET A 192 6.18 -10.75 -13.80
N GLY A 193 5.52 -11.83 -14.24
CA GLY A 193 5.58 -13.14 -13.61
C GLY A 193 4.87 -13.18 -12.25
N GLY A 194 3.91 -12.27 -12.04
CA GLY A 194 3.13 -12.15 -10.80
C GLY A 194 3.87 -11.47 -9.64
N TYR A 195 3.26 -11.54 -8.47
CA TYR A 195 3.83 -11.06 -7.21
C TYR A 195 4.82 -12.07 -6.60
N PRO A 196 5.86 -11.62 -5.84
CA PRO A 196 6.77 -12.52 -5.15
C PRO A 196 6.05 -13.27 -4.01
N GLU A 197 5.75 -14.55 -4.21
CA GLU A 197 4.94 -15.37 -3.27
C GLU A 197 5.69 -15.73 -1.98
N TRP A 198 7.02 -15.64 -1.98
CA TRP A 198 7.88 -15.95 -0.84
C TRP A 198 7.98 -14.81 0.20
N LEU A 199 7.51 -13.60 -0.15
CA LEU A 199 7.47 -12.47 0.78
C LEU A 199 6.13 -12.41 1.51
N ALA A 200 6.18 -12.47 2.83
CA ALA A 200 4.97 -12.38 3.66
C ALA A 200 4.36 -10.96 3.64
N ARG A 201 5.20 -9.92 3.48
CA ARG A 201 4.81 -8.50 3.41
C ARG A 201 5.72 -7.77 2.44
N SER A 202 5.40 -6.52 2.10
CA SER A 202 6.18 -5.68 1.16
C SER A 202 6.43 -6.33 -0.21
N GLN A 203 5.62 -7.32 -0.58
CA GLN A 203 5.64 -7.94 -1.91
C GLN A 203 5.27 -6.94 -3.01
N ASP A 204 4.40 -6.00 -2.70
CA ASP A 204 4.02 -4.86 -3.54
C ASP A 204 5.21 -3.95 -3.85
N ARG A 205 6.08 -3.69 -2.87
CA ARG A 205 7.29 -2.86 -3.08
C ARG A 205 8.29 -3.52 -4.03
N LEU A 206 8.53 -4.82 -3.85
CA LEU A 206 9.41 -5.54 -4.76
C LEU A 206 8.81 -5.65 -6.16
N PHE A 207 7.50 -5.88 -6.25
CA PHE A 207 6.73 -5.85 -7.49
C PHE A 207 6.87 -4.48 -8.19
N SER A 208 6.64 -3.38 -7.46
CA SER A 208 6.78 -2.01 -8.00
C SER A 208 8.18 -1.73 -8.54
N ARG A 209 9.21 -2.14 -7.83
CA ARG A 209 10.60 -1.96 -8.28
C ARG A 209 10.86 -2.69 -9.60
N LYS A 210 10.38 -3.93 -9.71
CA LYS A 210 10.46 -4.70 -10.96
C LYS A 210 9.64 -4.03 -12.07
N ALA A 211 8.44 -3.54 -11.77
CA ALA A 211 7.59 -2.82 -12.72
C ALA A 211 8.29 -1.59 -13.32
N HIS A 212 8.95 -0.78 -12.48
CA HIS A 212 9.73 0.36 -12.96
C HIS A 212 10.92 -0.07 -13.83
N CYS A 213 11.59 -1.19 -13.52
CA CYS A 213 12.65 -1.73 -14.36
C CYS A 213 12.14 -2.12 -15.76
N LEU A 214 10.89 -2.51 -15.88
CA LEU A 214 10.25 -2.88 -17.15
C LEU A 214 9.62 -1.68 -17.87
N GLY A 215 9.76 -0.46 -17.34
CA GLY A 215 9.22 0.74 -17.97
C GLY A 215 7.69 0.84 -17.90
N VAL A 216 7.10 0.41 -16.80
CA VAL A 216 5.65 0.46 -16.57
C VAL A 216 5.06 1.84 -16.81
N ARG A 217 3.93 1.91 -17.52
CA ARG A 217 3.14 3.13 -17.71
C ARG A 217 1.99 3.16 -16.71
N ILE A 218 1.99 4.15 -15.83
CA ILE A 218 1.06 4.26 -14.71
C ILE A 218 0.14 5.45 -14.90
N ALA A 219 -1.16 5.26 -14.69
CA ALA A 219 -2.14 6.32 -14.51
C ALA A 219 -2.64 6.34 -13.07
N VAL A 220 -2.91 7.53 -12.52
CA VAL A 220 -3.53 7.66 -11.20
C VAL A 220 -5.02 7.95 -11.36
N ALA A 221 -5.84 7.06 -10.85
CA ALA A 221 -7.29 7.22 -10.75
C ALA A 221 -7.61 8.05 -9.49
N TRP A 222 -7.59 9.38 -9.65
CA TRP A 222 -7.65 10.33 -8.54
C TRP A 222 -8.94 10.28 -7.72
N ASP A 223 -10.00 9.75 -8.30
CA ASP A 223 -11.32 9.64 -7.67
C ASP A 223 -11.69 8.20 -7.31
N ALA A 224 -10.77 7.25 -7.51
CA ALA A 224 -10.90 5.87 -7.03
C ALA A 224 -10.44 5.77 -5.58
N TYR A 225 -11.38 5.81 -4.63
CA TYR A 225 -11.08 5.73 -3.20
C TYR A 225 -11.33 4.32 -2.67
N CYS A 226 -10.31 3.79 -1.96
CA CYS A 226 -10.39 2.57 -1.18
C CYS A 226 -10.12 2.91 0.29
N TYR A 227 -10.97 2.48 1.19
CA TYR A 227 -10.83 2.78 2.61
C TYR A 227 -9.97 1.72 3.30
N ASN A 228 -9.09 2.15 4.21
CA ASN A 228 -8.19 1.26 4.94
C ASN A 228 -8.36 1.43 6.44
N HIS A 229 -8.60 0.33 7.14
CA HIS A 229 -8.60 0.29 8.59
C HIS A 229 -7.17 0.45 9.13
N VAL A 230 -6.91 1.57 9.79
CA VAL A 230 -5.59 1.82 10.40
C VAL A 230 -5.42 1.06 11.72
N ARG A 231 -4.21 0.98 12.21
CA ARG A 231 -3.91 0.26 13.45
C ARG A 231 -4.40 1.05 14.67
N SER A 232 -5.04 0.36 15.63
CA SER A 232 -5.73 0.98 16.76
C SER A 232 -4.87 1.16 18.01
N ASN A 233 -3.63 0.63 18.03
CA ASN A 233 -2.71 0.77 19.18
C ASN A 233 -1.23 0.63 18.77
N ALA A 234 -0.34 1.06 19.66
CA ALA A 234 1.10 1.07 19.43
C ALA A 234 1.70 -0.32 19.15
N TYR A 235 1.18 -1.37 19.80
CA TYR A 235 1.65 -2.74 19.57
C TYR A 235 1.35 -3.22 18.14
N GLN A 236 0.15 -2.93 17.64
CA GLN A 236 -0.20 -3.27 16.26
C GLN A 236 0.66 -2.47 15.26
N VAL A 237 0.98 -1.21 15.56
CA VAL A 237 1.89 -0.39 14.73
C VAL A 237 3.29 -0.99 14.74
N TRP A 238 3.81 -1.38 15.90
CA TRP A 238 5.10 -2.06 16.02
C TRP A 238 5.14 -3.35 15.18
N ARG A 239 4.14 -4.23 15.35
CA ARG A 239 4.03 -5.47 14.55
C ARG A 239 3.98 -5.21 13.04
N MET A 240 3.25 -4.19 12.63
CA MET A 240 3.15 -3.78 11.22
C MET A 240 4.50 -3.31 10.70
N ALA A 241 5.15 -2.38 11.39
CA ALA A 241 6.44 -1.80 11.02
C ALA A 241 7.55 -2.88 11.00
N TYR A 242 7.60 -3.73 12.03
CA TYR A 242 8.50 -4.88 12.10
C TYR A 242 8.33 -5.82 10.91
N GLY A 243 7.09 -6.21 10.60
CA GLY A 243 6.80 -7.14 9.51
C GLY A 243 7.20 -6.57 8.15
N TRP A 244 6.90 -5.30 7.88
CA TRP A 244 7.32 -4.62 6.65
C TRP A 244 8.85 -4.50 6.57
N ALA A 245 9.48 -4.07 7.65
CA ALA A 245 10.92 -3.85 7.69
C ALA A 245 11.71 -5.16 7.55
N ARG A 246 11.25 -6.26 8.16
CA ARG A 246 11.84 -7.59 7.98
C ARG A 246 11.83 -8.01 6.52
N CYS A 247 10.67 -7.91 5.84
CA CYS A 247 10.57 -8.26 4.43
C CYS A 247 11.34 -7.29 3.52
N ASN A 248 11.45 -6.01 3.89
CA ASN A 248 12.32 -5.07 3.22
C ASN A 248 13.80 -5.50 3.31
N GLY A 249 14.28 -5.91 4.48
CA GLY A 249 15.61 -6.48 4.66
C GLY A 249 15.83 -7.74 3.80
N GLN A 250 14.85 -8.64 3.77
CA GLN A 250 14.85 -9.85 2.93
C GLN A 250 14.90 -9.55 1.41
N SER A 251 14.38 -8.41 0.98
CA SER A 251 14.37 -7.96 -0.43
C SER A 251 15.41 -6.90 -0.75
N ARG A 252 16.40 -6.68 0.14
CA ARG A 252 17.46 -5.68 0.02
C ARG A 252 16.95 -4.25 -0.18
N TYR A 253 15.80 -3.95 0.36
CA TYR A 253 15.24 -2.61 0.31
C TYR A 253 15.55 -1.84 1.60
N VAL A 254 16.21 -0.69 1.47
CA VAL A 254 16.52 0.18 2.60
C VAL A 254 15.75 1.49 2.46
N ARG A 255 14.89 1.79 3.41
CA ARG A 255 14.22 3.10 3.47
C ARG A 255 15.20 4.15 3.97
N LYS A 256 15.20 5.35 3.39
CA LYS A 256 15.95 6.51 3.90
C LYS A 256 15.66 6.81 5.36
N HIS A 257 14.43 6.53 5.79
CA HIS A 257 14.01 6.66 7.17
C HIS A 257 14.92 5.84 8.12
N LEU A 258 15.25 4.60 7.77
CA LEU A 258 16.13 3.76 8.58
C LEU A 258 17.51 4.39 8.81
N LEU A 259 18.06 5.01 7.77
CA LEU A 259 19.36 5.70 7.85
C LEU A 259 19.36 6.92 8.79
N LYS A 260 18.19 7.46 9.08
CA LYS A 260 17.99 8.58 10.02
C LYS A 260 17.70 8.08 11.43
N VAL A 261 16.83 7.08 11.57
CA VAL A 261 16.36 6.64 12.89
C VAL A 261 17.40 5.80 13.63
N VAL A 262 18.20 4.99 12.94
CA VAL A 262 19.26 4.18 13.59
C VAL A 262 20.27 5.07 14.34
N PRO A 263 20.94 6.05 13.71
CA PRO A 263 21.86 6.93 14.45
C PRO A 263 21.13 7.78 15.49
N PHE A 264 19.91 8.24 15.22
CA PHE A 264 19.12 9.00 16.18
C PHE A 264 18.86 8.21 17.47
N TYR A 265 18.35 6.98 17.38
CA TYR A 265 18.13 6.15 18.55
C TYR A 265 19.43 5.68 19.20
N GLY A 266 20.52 5.58 18.45
CA GLY A 266 21.87 5.37 19.00
C GLY A 266 22.31 6.50 19.93
N VAL A 267 22.11 7.76 19.51
CA VAL A 267 22.38 8.94 20.35
C VAL A 267 21.49 8.97 21.60
N VAL A 268 20.19 8.71 21.44
CA VAL A 268 19.25 8.65 22.57
C VAL A 268 19.69 7.56 23.58
N ALA A 269 20.05 6.39 23.10
CA ALA A 269 20.52 5.30 23.95
C ALA A 269 21.84 5.66 24.68
N ALA A 270 22.78 6.31 23.99
CA ALA A 270 24.02 6.79 24.59
C ALA A 270 23.75 7.83 25.70
N LEU A 271 22.87 8.79 25.46
CA LEU A 271 22.46 9.77 26.48
C LEU A 271 21.79 9.10 27.70
N LEU A 272 20.92 8.11 27.46
CA LEU A 272 20.32 7.34 28.54
C LEU A 272 21.37 6.54 29.33
N ALA A 273 22.36 5.94 28.68
CA ALA A 273 23.46 5.28 29.37
C ALA A 273 24.30 6.28 30.20
N CYS A 274 24.60 7.45 29.67
CA CYS A 274 25.30 8.52 30.38
C CYS A 274 24.50 9.05 31.58
N SER A 275 23.18 8.92 31.59
CA SER A 275 22.32 9.43 32.67
C SER A 275 22.55 8.73 34.01
N VAL A 276 23.19 7.55 34.01
CA VAL A 276 23.63 6.85 35.23
C VAL A 276 24.65 7.69 36.01
N VAL A 277 25.49 8.45 35.31
CA VAL A 277 26.53 9.31 35.90
C VAL A 277 26.08 10.77 35.93
N HIS A 278 25.38 11.23 34.92
CA HIS A 278 24.94 12.62 34.75
C HIS A 278 23.43 12.71 34.51
N PRO A 279 22.63 12.95 35.54
CA PRO A 279 21.13 12.96 35.41
C PRO A 279 20.60 13.91 34.35
N LEU A 280 21.29 15.02 34.04
CA LEU A 280 20.92 15.92 32.96
C LEU A 280 20.93 15.27 31.57
N ALA A 281 21.67 14.17 31.39
CA ALA A 281 21.66 13.42 30.15
C ALA A 281 20.30 12.77 29.87
N ALA A 282 19.54 12.37 30.89
CA ALA A 282 18.17 11.88 30.73
C ALA A 282 17.24 12.98 30.21
N LEU A 283 17.37 14.20 30.74
CA LEU A 283 16.59 15.36 30.25
C LEU A 283 16.95 15.68 28.80
N ALA A 284 18.24 15.61 28.44
CA ALA A 284 18.69 15.82 27.07
C ALA A 284 18.13 14.74 26.12
N ALA A 285 18.12 13.46 26.54
CA ALA A 285 17.52 12.37 25.76
C ALA A 285 16.01 12.57 25.55
N ALA A 286 15.31 12.95 26.62
CA ALA A 286 13.86 13.23 26.54
C ALA A 286 13.57 14.43 25.64
N GLY A 287 14.31 15.52 25.79
CA GLY A 287 14.17 16.74 24.95
C GLY A 287 14.44 16.44 23.48
N LEU A 288 15.51 15.69 23.17
CA LEU A 288 15.85 15.26 21.82
C LEU A 288 14.75 14.39 21.21
N PHE A 289 14.23 13.42 21.97
CA PHE A 289 13.13 12.56 21.51
C PHE A 289 11.86 13.39 21.26
N MET A 290 11.48 14.29 22.15
CA MET A 290 10.30 15.14 21.96
C MET A 290 10.43 16.10 20.79
N ALA A 291 11.62 16.66 20.55
CA ALA A 291 11.88 17.46 19.35
C ALA A 291 11.72 16.65 18.05
N TYR A 292 12.18 15.41 18.06
CA TYR A 292 11.98 14.48 16.95
C TYR A 292 10.50 14.14 16.74
N VAL A 293 9.78 13.81 17.80
CA VAL A 293 8.32 13.58 17.78
C VAL A 293 7.56 14.78 17.24
N ALA A 294 7.94 15.99 17.67
CA ALA A 294 7.33 17.23 17.18
C ALA A 294 7.48 17.36 15.66
N LYS A 295 8.67 17.06 15.14
CA LYS A 295 8.96 17.11 13.70
C LYS A 295 8.28 15.99 12.92
N ALA A 296 8.31 14.75 13.42
CA ALA A 296 7.85 13.57 12.71
C ALA A 296 6.34 13.36 12.82
N GLY A 297 5.72 13.77 13.90
CA GLY A 297 4.31 13.52 14.22
C GLY A 297 3.47 14.78 14.31
N TYR A 298 3.72 15.66 15.31
CA TYR A 298 2.84 16.81 15.56
C TYR A 298 2.75 17.79 14.39
N ARG A 299 3.84 18.01 13.66
CA ARG A 299 3.80 18.86 12.44
C ARG A 299 2.87 18.30 11.36
N ARG A 300 2.76 16.98 11.23
CA ARG A 300 1.84 16.35 10.27
C ARG A 300 0.39 16.51 10.71
N LEU A 301 0.10 16.30 12.00
CA LEU A 301 -1.23 16.54 12.55
C LEU A 301 -1.66 18.01 12.33
N ILE A 302 -0.81 18.97 12.68
CA ILE A 302 -1.12 20.40 12.48
C ILE A 302 -1.30 20.72 10.98
N ARG A 303 -0.50 20.10 10.09
CA ARG A 303 -0.63 20.31 8.64
C ARG A 303 -1.97 19.81 8.09
N VAL A 304 -2.48 18.70 8.61
CA VAL A 304 -3.74 18.09 8.14
C VAL A 304 -4.95 18.71 8.83
N ASP A 305 -4.89 18.87 10.15
CA ASP A 305 -6.03 19.26 11.00
C ASP A 305 -6.06 20.77 11.31
N GLY A 306 -4.99 21.51 11.01
CA GLY A 306 -4.83 22.93 11.37
C GLY A 306 -4.42 23.18 12.81
N ALA A 307 -4.63 22.22 13.72
CA ALA A 307 -4.29 22.32 15.15
C ALA A 307 -4.15 20.94 15.80
N LEU A 308 -3.71 20.89 17.06
CA LEU A 308 -3.78 19.69 17.90
C LEU A 308 -5.17 19.62 18.55
N LEU A 309 -6.06 18.82 17.99
CA LEU A 309 -7.48 18.79 18.36
C LEU A 309 -7.76 18.15 19.73
N GLN A 310 -6.86 17.31 20.24
CA GLN A 310 -7.09 16.55 21.48
C GLN A 310 -5.83 16.43 22.33
N THR A 311 -5.98 16.54 23.65
CA THR A 311 -4.87 16.38 24.63
C THR A 311 -4.28 14.96 24.61
N SER A 312 -5.09 13.95 24.25
CA SER A 312 -4.64 12.55 24.09
C SER A 312 -3.55 12.35 23.04
N TYR A 313 -3.43 13.26 22.06
CA TYR A 313 -2.36 13.25 21.07
C TYR A 313 -0.97 13.42 21.67
N LEU A 314 -0.87 14.07 22.85
CA LEU A 314 0.39 14.19 23.58
C LEU A 314 1.02 12.84 23.94
N TRP A 315 0.20 11.81 24.12
CA TRP A 315 0.64 10.45 24.45
C TRP A 315 0.65 9.52 23.23
N HIS A 316 -0.36 9.65 22.38
CA HIS A 316 -0.51 8.76 21.23
C HIS A 316 0.61 8.96 20.20
N VAL A 317 1.02 10.20 19.92
CA VAL A 317 2.03 10.49 18.90
C VAL A 317 3.41 9.97 19.30
N PRO A 318 3.95 10.23 20.51
CA PRO A 318 5.21 9.62 20.95
C PRO A 318 5.20 8.10 20.90
N ALA A 319 4.12 7.47 21.40
CA ALA A 319 3.97 6.01 21.39
C ALA A 319 3.93 5.44 19.96
N LEU A 320 3.22 6.10 19.05
CA LEU A 320 3.12 5.74 17.64
C LEU A 320 4.47 5.82 16.93
N ILE A 321 5.19 6.93 17.11
CA ILE A 321 6.50 7.15 16.48
C ILE A 321 7.51 6.14 17.01
N ALA A 322 7.61 5.98 18.33
CA ALA A 322 8.53 5.00 18.94
C ALA A 322 8.23 3.57 18.47
N ALA A 323 6.96 3.17 18.48
CA ALA A 323 6.56 1.83 18.03
C ALA A 323 6.91 1.58 16.55
N GLY A 324 6.66 2.56 15.68
CA GLY A 324 6.97 2.48 14.26
C GLY A 324 8.47 2.38 14.00
N ASP A 325 9.26 3.22 14.64
CA ASP A 325 10.71 3.29 14.46
C ASP A 325 11.42 2.05 15.01
N LEU A 326 11.12 1.67 16.26
CA LEU A 326 11.72 0.48 16.90
C LEU A 326 11.33 -0.80 16.14
N GLY A 327 10.07 -0.91 15.69
CA GLY A 327 9.64 -2.00 14.83
C GLY A 327 10.42 -2.02 13.51
N THR A 328 10.68 -0.85 12.92
CA THR A 328 11.46 -0.72 11.68
C THR A 328 12.91 -1.15 11.87
N ILE A 329 13.58 -0.71 12.94
CA ILE A 329 14.97 -1.08 13.26
C ILE A 329 15.07 -2.59 13.48
N ALA A 330 14.26 -3.13 14.38
CA ALA A 330 14.27 -4.56 14.71
C ALA A 330 13.94 -5.45 13.50
N GLY A 331 12.94 -5.06 12.73
CA GLY A 331 12.55 -5.79 11.52
C GLY A 331 13.67 -5.84 10.46
N HIS A 332 14.34 -4.72 10.18
CA HIS A 332 15.46 -4.71 9.23
C HIS A 332 16.64 -5.56 9.71
N ALA A 333 16.98 -5.48 10.99
CA ALA A 333 18.06 -6.29 11.54
C ALA A 333 17.80 -7.80 11.33
N VAL A 334 16.57 -8.25 11.65
CA VAL A 334 16.18 -9.64 11.44
C VAL A 334 16.12 -9.98 9.94
N GLY A 335 15.56 -9.11 9.11
CA GLY A 335 15.47 -9.34 7.66
C GLY A 335 16.84 -9.46 6.99
N TRP A 336 17.81 -8.64 7.39
CA TRP A 336 19.20 -8.77 6.91
C TRP A 336 19.88 -10.04 7.43
N PHE A 337 19.70 -10.38 8.71
CA PHE A 337 20.21 -11.65 9.24
C PHE A 337 19.67 -12.83 8.40
N GLU A 338 18.37 -12.88 8.13
CA GLU A 338 17.77 -13.91 7.28
C GLU A 338 18.29 -13.88 5.83
N TRP A 339 18.53 -12.69 5.27
CA TRP A 339 19.16 -12.56 3.96
C TRP A 339 20.54 -13.22 3.91
N PHE A 340 21.38 -13.02 4.92
CA PHE A 340 22.73 -13.59 4.94
C PHE A 340 22.73 -15.09 5.27
N THR A 341 21.81 -15.56 6.11
CA THR A 341 21.78 -16.94 6.61
C THR A 341 20.92 -17.91 5.78
N ARG A 342 20.01 -17.40 4.93
CA ARG A 342 19.08 -18.23 4.14
C ARG A 342 19.36 -18.17 2.63
N PRO A 343 20.18 -19.09 2.07
CA PRO A 343 20.50 -19.10 0.63
C PRO A 343 19.28 -19.19 -0.27
N ALA A 344 18.24 -19.94 0.14
CA ALA A 344 17.00 -20.08 -0.62
C ALA A 344 16.29 -18.74 -0.82
N LEU A 345 16.29 -17.86 0.19
CA LEU A 345 15.72 -16.53 0.09
C LEU A 345 16.45 -15.67 -0.94
N ARG A 346 17.80 -15.70 -0.93
CA ARG A 346 18.62 -14.99 -1.91
C ARG A 346 18.37 -15.48 -3.33
N ARG A 347 18.26 -16.78 -3.51
CA ARG A 347 17.95 -17.40 -4.81
C ARG A 347 16.60 -16.92 -5.32
N ALA A 348 15.55 -17.03 -4.51
CA ALA A 348 14.21 -16.56 -4.85
C ALA A 348 14.17 -15.07 -5.22
N TYR A 349 14.93 -14.22 -4.51
CA TYR A 349 15.05 -12.81 -4.84
C TYR A 349 15.70 -12.59 -6.20
N TYR A 350 16.86 -13.20 -6.47
CA TYR A 350 17.57 -13.02 -7.74
C TYR A 350 16.81 -13.60 -8.93
N ASP A 351 16.12 -14.70 -8.73
CA ASP A 351 15.24 -15.29 -9.76
C ASP A 351 14.09 -14.33 -10.11
N TYR A 352 13.48 -13.71 -9.09
CA TYR A 352 12.38 -12.79 -9.29
C TYR A 352 12.79 -11.50 -10.01
N VAL A 353 13.96 -10.94 -9.68
CA VAL A 353 14.46 -9.68 -10.26
C VAL A 353 15.36 -9.90 -11.48
N LYS A 354 15.41 -11.10 -12.00
CA LYS A 354 16.23 -11.42 -13.18
C LYS A 354 15.87 -10.51 -14.35
N GLY A 355 16.90 -9.92 -14.98
CA GLY A 355 16.74 -8.96 -16.06
C GLY A 355 16.60 -7.50 -15.64
N CYS A 356 16.47 -7.21 -14.34
CA CYS A 356 16.46 -5.83 -13.85
C CYS A 356 17.88 -5.30 -13.66
N PRO A 357 18.19 -4.06 -14.09
CA PRO A 357 19.49 -3.42 -13.83
C PRO A 357 19.74 -3.30 -12.31
N PRO A 358 20.93 -3.68 -11.80
CA PRO A 358 21.22 -3.59 -10.37
C PRO A 358 21.01 -2.21 -9.75
N ALA A 359 21.30 -1.14 -10.49
CA ALA A 359 21.12 0.25 -10.04
C ALA A 359 19.64 0.57 -9.72
N MET A 360 18.69 -0.01 -10.44
CA MET A 360 17.27 0.21 -10.21
C MET A 360 16.71 -0.62 -9.04
N LEU A 361 17.39 -1.70 -8.66
CA LEU A 361 17.00 -2.54 -7.54
C LEU A 361 17.42 -1.95 -6.17
N HIS A 362 18.35 -1.01 -6.16
CA HIS A 362 18.85 -0.33 -4.97
C HIS A 362 18.28 1.08 -4.79
N VAL A 363 17.12 1.37 -5.40
CA VAL A 363 16.46 2.67 -5.23
C VAL A 363 16.15 2.89 -3.75
N VAL A 364 16.91 3.80 -3.15
CA VAL A 364 16.54 4.41 -1.88
C VAL A 364 15.39 5.37 -2.19
N GLU A 365 14.20 5.16 -1.65
CA GLU A 365 13.05 6.06 -1.82
C GLU A 365 13.48 7.53 -1.67
N ARG A 366 13.08 8.37 -2.62
CA ARG A 366 13.27 9.84 -2.54
C ARG A 366 12.43 10.47 -1.45
#